data_d667b3e35795608f2e046e0e8be29ed4
#
_entry.id   d667b3e35795608f2e046e0e8be29ed4
#
_cell.length_a   1.000
_cell.length_b   1.000
_cell.length_c   1.000
_cell.angle_alpha   90.00
_cell.angle_beta   90.00
_cell.angle_gamma   90.00
#
_symmetry.space_group_name_H-M   'P 1'
#
loop_
_entity.id
_entity.type
_entity.pdbx_description
1 polymer ?
#
loop_
_entity_poly.entity_id
_entity_poly.type
_entity_poly.pdbx_seq_one_letter_code
_entity_poly.pdbx_strand_id
1 'polypeptide(L)'
;MHYFYFVWGIPHLLVYLYYRKYISEIDEDLSRYSNGKIGPLAYLKTLCFKEYRNVFYFRLPLSCRLFLNFLLPRVPDCKISCERNLAGGGIRIHHGWGTIVLVESIGKNCDFYQNVTIGYGRGGKPTIGNNVKIYSGAVVAGKIHIGDNVRIAANSVVRHDVPSNSLVYGNPAVVVKDIS
;
A
#
# COMPACT_ATOMS: atom_id res chain seq x y z
N MET A 1 -18.70 19.00 -8.50
CA MET A 1 -17.80 18.14 -7.71
C MET A 1 -16.31 18.46 -7.92
N HIS A 2 -15.86 18.85 -9.12
CA HIS A 2 -14.44 19.17 -9.39
C HIS A 2 -13.90 20.41 -8.64
N TYR A 3 -14.70 21.45 -8.45
CA TYR A 3 -14.29 22.66 -7.72
C TYR A 3 -13.97 22.42 -6.24
N PHE A 4 -14.68 21.50 -5.60
CA PHE A 4 -14.44 21.13 -4.19
C PHE A 4 -13.02 20.57 -3.98
N TYR A 5 -12.58 19.65 -4.85
CA TYR A 5 -11.24 19.09 -4.76
C TYR A 5 -10.15 20.12 -5.13
N PHE A 6 -10.48 21.17 -5.89
CA PHE A 6 -9.50 22.19 -6.26
C PHE A 6 -9.16 23.08 -5.05
N VAL A 7 -10.15 23.58 -4.34
CA VAL A 7 -9.93 24.45 -3.16
C VAL A 7 -9.29 23.67 -2.00
N TRP A 8 -9.86 22.52 -1.63
CA TRP A 8 -9.34 21.68 -0.57
C TRP A 8 -8.06 20.92 -0.95
N GLY A 9 -7.76 20.85 -2.21
CA GLY A 9 -6.54 20.25 -2.75
C GLY A 9 -5.30 21.14 -2.62
N ILE A 10 -5.45 22.46 -2.42
CA ILE A 10 -4.29 23.39 -2.33
C ILE A 10 -3.37 23.03 -1.15
N PRO A 11 -3.86 22.85 0.11
CA PRO A 11 -2.99 22.44 1.21
C PRO A 11 -2.28 21.11 0.94
N HIS A 12 -2.98 20.15 0.31
CA HIS A 12 -2.42 18.87 -0.07
C HIS A 12 -1.33 19.01 -1.13
N LEU A 13 -1.53 19.89 -2.11
CA LEU A 13 -0.55 20.17 -3.15
C LEU A 13 0.72 20.81 -2.58
N LEU A 14 0.59 21.74 -1.64
CA LEU A 14 1.75 22.35 -0.97
C LEU A 14 2.56 21.32 -0.20
N VAL A 15 1.88 20.45 0.54
CA VAL A 15 2.52 19.34 1.28
C VAL A 15 3.19 18.36 0.30
N TYR A 16 2.51 17.99 -0.79
CA TYR A 16 3.09 17.15 -1.85
C TYR A 16 4.36 17.77 -2.44
N LEU A 17 4.33 19.05 -2.86
CA LEU A 17 5.47 19.75 -3.45
C LEU A 17 6.65 19.87 -2.49
N TYR A 18 6.37 19.99 -1.20
CA TYR A 18 7.41 20.02 -0.18
C TYR A 18 8.04 18.64 0.04
N TYR A 19 7.23 17.62 0.34
CA TYR A 19 7.75 16.31 0.78
C TYR A 19 8.29 15.45 -0.36
N ARG A 20 7.82 15.59 -1.61
CA ARG A 20 8.37 14.86 -2.76
C ARG A 20 9.87 15.12 -3.00
N LYS A 21 10.41 16.20 -2.49
CA LYS A 21 11.84 16.52 -2.57
C LYS A 21 12.69 15.64 -1.64
N TYR A 22 12.11 15.12 -0.58
CA TYR A 22 12.78 14.37 0.47
C TYR A 22 12.37 12.89 0.50
N ILE A 23 11.22 12.56 -0.09
CA ILE A 23 10.63 11.22 -0.08
C ILE A 23 10.29 10.87 -1.54
N SER A 24 11.22 10.20 -2.22
CA SER A 24 11.07 9.81 -3.63
C SER A 24 9.90 8.86 -3.87
N GLU A 25 9.58 8.02 -2.87
CA GLU A 25 8.50 7.05 -2.88
C GLU A 25 7.11 7.69 -3.12
N ILE A 26 6.95 8.99 -2.79
CA ILE A 26 5.71 9.73 -3.05
C ILE A 26 5.40 9.78 -4.55
N ASP A 27 6.40 10.02 -5.39
CA ASP A 27 6.23 10.06 -6.85
C ASP A 27 6.10 8.64 -7.43
N GLU A 28 6.80 7.66 -6.88
CA GLU A 28 6.64 6.24 -7.25
C GLU A 28 5.21 5.76 -6.94
N ASP A 29 4.69 6.06 -5.76
CA ASP A 29 3.30 5.75 -5.38
C ASP A 29 2.30 6.47 -6.30
N LEU A 30 2.49 7.78 -6.56
CA LEU A 30 1.63 8.55 -7.44
C LEU A 30 1.55 7.95 -8.84
N SER A 31 2.68 7.52 -9.39
CA SER A 31 2.76 6.95 -10.74
C SER A 31 1.85 5.73 -10.92
N ARG A 32 1.69 4.92 -9.87
CA ARG A 32 0.82 3.72 -9.86
C ARG A 32 -0.68 4.04 -9.98
N TYR A 33 -1.10 5.21 -9.48
CA TYR A 33 -2.50 5.66 -9.55
C TYR A 33 -2.80 6.55 -10.74
N SER A 34 -1.77 7.13 -11.36
CA SER A 34 -1.89 8.15 -12.43
C SER A 34 -1.46 7.64 -13.81
N ASN A 35 -1.36 6.32 -14.00
CA ASN A 35 -0.87 5.69 -15.25
C ASN A 35 0.52 6.20 -15.66
N GLY A 36 1.47 6.18 -14.72
CA GLY A 36 2.85 6.58 -14.95
C GLY A 36 3.12 8.08 -14.92
N LYS A 37 2.09 8.92 -14.74
CA LYS A 37 2.27 10.38 -14.69
C LYS A 37 2.67 10.84 -13.29
N ILE A 38 3.58 11.78 -13.21
CA ILE A 38 4.00 12.43 -11.97
C ILE A 38 3.86 13.95 -12.05
N GLY A 39 3.83 14.62 -10.90
CA GLY A 39 3.79 16.07 -10.83
C GLY A 39 2.45 16.65 -10.36
N PRO A 40 2.35 17.98 -10.24
CA PRO A 40 1.24 18.67 -9.57
C PRO A 40 -0.14 18.34 -10.13
N LEU A 41 -0.28 18.31 -11.45
CA LEU A 41 -1.56 18.05 -12.10
C LEU A 41 -1.99 16.57 -11.94
N ALA A 42 -1.05 15.63 -12.07
CA ALA A 42 -1.30 14.22 -11.83
C ALA A 42 -1.73 14.00 -10.38
N TYR A 43 -1.02 14.62 -9.42
CA TYR A 43 -1.33 14.57 -8.00
C TYR A 43 -2.76 15.05 -7.70
N LEU A 44 -3.14 16.24 -8.17
CA LEU A 44 -4.49 16.79 -7.94
C LEU A 44 -5.60 15.89 -8.51
N LYS A 45 -5.40 15.31 -9.68
CA LYS A 45 -6.34 14.36 -10.27
C LYS A 45 -6.44 13.06 -9.47
N THR A 46 -5.32 12.59 -8.93
CA THR A 46 -5.25 11.35 -8.16
C THR A 46 -5.80 11.51 -6.74
N LEU A 47 -5.82 12.73 -6.22
CA LEU A 47 -6.31 13.03 -4.87
C LEU A 47 -7.79 12.67 -4.65
N CYS A 48 -8.59 12.50 -5.72
CA CYS A 48 -9.96 12.01 -5.62
C CYS A 48 -10.05 10.54 -5.14
N PHE A 49 -9.01 9.74 -5.38
CA PHE A 49 -8.96 8.34 -4.90
C PHE A 49 -8.61 8.30 -3.41
N LYS A 50 -9.56 7.82 -2.60
CA LYS A 50 -9.37 7.69 -1.15
C LYS A 50 -8.22 6.75 -0.79
N GLU A 51 -8.04 5.71 -1.58
CA GLU A 51 -6.97 4.71 -1.45
C GLU A 51 -5.59 5.33 -1.63
N TYR A 52 -5.43 6.21 -2.62
CA TYR A 52 -4.20 6.97 -2.78
C TYR A 52 -3.91 7.84 -1.56
N ARG A 53 -4.93 8.49 -0.98
CA ARG A 53 -4.75 9.27 0.25
C ARG A 53 -4.25 8.42 1.42
N ASN A 54 -4.67 7.15 1.54
CA ASN A 54 -4.12 6.24 2.56
C ASN A 54 -2.60 6.06 2.38
N VAL A 55 -2.14 5.82 1.16
CA VAL A 55 -0.71 5.66 0.86
C VAL A 55 0.05 6.97 1.04
N PHE A 56 -0.43 8.07 0.47
CA PHE A 56 0.22 9.37 0.61
C PHE A 56 0.35 9.81 2.07
N TYR A 57 -0.73 9.69 2.87
CA TYR A 57 -0.69 10.07 4.28
C TYR A 57 0.20 9.16 5.12
N PHE A 58 0.33 7.88 4.74
CA PHE A 58 1.29 6.99 5.37
C PHE A 58 2.74 7.51 5.26
N ARG A 59 3.11 8.14 4.15
CA ARG A 59 4.46 8.73 3.95
C ARG A 59 4.73 9.96 4.80
N LEU A 60 3.70 10.64 5.31
CA LEU A 60 3.82 11.93 5.99
C LEU A 60 4.01 11.81 7.51
N PRO A 61 4.60 12.84 8.16
CA PRO A 61 4.57 12.98 9.61
C PRO A 61 3.13 13.04 10.15
N LEU A 62 2.96 12.65 11.42
CA LEU A 62 1.64 12.54 12.04
C LEU A 62 0.84 13.84 11.98
N SER A 63 1.46 14.98 12.24
CA SER A 63 0.80 16.31 12.22
C SER A 63 0.21 16.63 10.84
N CYS A 64 1.02 16.50 9.78
CA CYS A 64 0.56 16.70 8.40
C CYS A 64 -0.56 15.73 8.03
N ARG A 65 -0.41 14.46 8.42
CA ARG A 65 -1.40 13.41 8.15
C ARG A 65 -2.74 13.70 8.80
N LEU A 66 -2.76 14.13 10.06
CA LEU A 66 -4.00 14.46 10.77
C LEU A 66 -4.69 15.69 10.16
N PHE A 67 -3.92 16.73 9.85
CA PHE A 67 -4.45 17.94 9.22
C PHE A 67 -5.05 17.66 7.85
N LEU A 68 -4.32 16.96 6.97
CA LEU A 68 -4.82 16.65 5.64
C LEU A 68 -6.00 15.69 5.64
N ASN A 69 -6.02 14.72 6.58
CA ASN A 69 -7.13 13.79 6.71
C ASN A 69 -8.41 14.46 7.21
N PHE A 70 -8.30 15.54 7.97
CA PHE A 70 -9.44 16.38 8.36
C PHE A 70 -10.05 17.08 7.13
N LEU A 71 -9.22 17.56 6.20
CA LEU A 71 -9.68 18.24 4.98
C LEU A 71 -10.24 17.27 3.94
N LEU A 72 -9.52 16.21 3.64
CA LEU A 72 -9.92 15.16 2.69
C LEU A 72 -9.72 13.77 3.33
N PRO A 73 -10.77 13.18 3.89
CA PRO A 73 -10.67 11.88 4.55
C PRO A 73 -10.23 10.77 3.61
N ARG A 74 -9.37 9.89 4.10
CA ARG A 74 -8.97 8.62 3.47
C ARG A 74 -10.01 7.53 3.70
N VAL A 75 -9.77 6.31 3.22
CA VAL A 75 -10.54 5.13 3.62
C VAL A 75 -10.27 4.83 5.09
N PRO A 76 -11.28 4.88 5.99
CA PRO A 76 -11.05 4.77 7.44
C PRO A 76 -10.53 3.39 7.85
N ASP A 77 -11.05 2.33 7.23
CA ASP A 77 -10.74 0.93 7.58
C ASP A 77 -9.51 0.38 6.84
N CYS A 78 -8.72 1.25 6.21
CA CYS A 78 -7.46 0.89 5.58
C CYS A 78 -6.29 1.38 6.44
N LYS A 79 -5.51 0.44 6.98
CA LYS A 79 -4.35 0.72 7.84
C LYS A 79 -3.07 0.17 7.22
N ILE A 80 -2.07 1.02 7.07
CA ILE A 80 -0.71 0.62 6.72
C ILE A 80 0.18 0.98 7.92
N SER A 81 0.91 0.00 8.44
CA SER A 81 1.84 0.16 9.55
C SER A 81 3.14 -0.58 9.24
N CYS A 82 4.14 0.19 8.89
CA CYS A 82 5.52 -0.20 8.63
C CYS A 82 6.39 1.01 9.00
N GLU A 83 7.65 0.83 9.32
CA GLU A 83 8.58 1.95 9.34
C GLU A 83 8.70 2.53 7.92
N ARG A 84 8.63 3.86 7.80
CA ARG A 84 8.56 4.52 6.48
C ARG A 84 9.78 4.29 5.61
N ASN A 85 10.96 4.21 6.23
CA ASN A 85 12.25 3.89 5.59
C ASN A 85 12.37 2.41 5.16
N LEU A 86 11.51 1.52 5.68
CA LEU A 86 11.42 0.12 5.31
C LEU A 86 10.27 -0.18 4.34
N ALA A 87 9.62 0.86 3.82
CA ALA A 87 8.52 0.75 2.86
C ALA A 87 8.94 1.35 1.51
N GLY A 88 9.20 0.49 0.54
CA GLY A 88 9.53 0.86 -0.84
C GLY A 88 8.40 1.64 -1.53
N GLY A 89 8.72 2.30 -2.62
CA GLY A 89 7.76 3.07 -3.41
C GLY A 89 6.88 2.20 -4.31
N GLY A 90 5.86 2.81 -4.90
CA GLY A 90 4.94 2.12 -5.80
C GLY A 90 3.90 1.26 -5.09
N ILE A 91 3.57 1.56 -3.83
CA ILE A 91 2.49 0.88 -3.11
C ILE A 91 1.13 1.28 -3.72
N ARG A 92 0.28 0.28 -3.99
CA ARG A 92 -1.07 0.49 -4.46
C ARG A 92 -2.09 -0.29 -3.63
N ILE A 93 -3.10 0.42 -3.16
CA ILE A 93 -4.25 -0.16 -2.48
C ILE A 93 -5.42 -0.18 -3.47
N HIS A 94 -6.05 -1.35 -3.63
CA HIS A 94 -7.26 -1.52 -4.43
C HIS A 94 -8.48 -1.60 -3.51
N HIS A 95 -9.37 -0.62 -3.59
CA HIS A 95 -10.59 -0.44 -2.78
C HIS A 95 -10.37 -0.21 -1.28
N GLY A 96 -9.34 -0.74 -0.68
CA GLY A 96 -8.84 -0.46 0.68
C GLY A 96 -9.74 -0.83 1.88
N TRP A 97 -10.95 -1.30 1.66
CA TRP A 97 -11.93 -1.56 2.70
C TRP A 97 -11.54 -2.81 3.50
N GLY A 98 -11.53 -2.69 4.85
CA GLY A 98 -11.12 -3.78 5.72
C GLY A 98 -9.66 -4.22 5.57
N THR A 99 -8.81 -3.39 4.94
CA THR A 99 -7.43 -3.75 4.63
C THR A 99 -6.49 -3.34 5.75
N ILE A 100 -5.77 -4.31 6.31
CA ILE A 100 -4.79 -4.10 7.37
C ILE A 100 -3.44 -4.66 6.90
N VAL A 101 -2.44 -3.79 6.81
CA VAL A 101 -1.07 -4.12 6.43
C VAL A 101 -0.14 -3.75 7.57
N LEU A 102 0.12 -4.71 8.47
CA LEU A 102 1.05 -4.59 9.60
C LEU A 102 2.28 -5.46 9.32
N VAL A 103 3.37 -4.88 8.87
CA VAL A 103 4.55 -5.60 8.40
C VAL A 103 5.83 -5.03 8.98
N GLU A 104 6.91 -5.80 8.92
CA GLU A 104 8.25 -5.32 9.22
C GLU A 104 8.78 -4.43 8.08
N SER A 105 8.66 -4.91 6.84
CA SER A 105 9.06 -4.16 5.65
C SER A 105 8.17 -4.48 4.44
N ILE A 106 8.11 -3.53 3.48
CA ILE A 106 7.44 -3.68 2.19
C ILE A 106 8.43 -3.32 1.09
N GLY A 107 8.61 -4.18 0.11
CA GLY A 107 9.38 -3.91 -1.09
C GLY A 107 8.66 -2.94 -2.05
N LYS A 108 9.21 -2.76 -3.23
CA LYS A 108 8.67 -1.86 -4.26
C LYS A 108 7.50 -2.49 -5.03
N ASN A 109 6.61 -1.64 -5.55
CA ASN A 109 5.54 -2.01 -6.50
C ASN A 109 4.56 -3.07 -5.99
N CYS A 110 4.19 -3.00 -4.69
CA CYS A 110 3.27 -3.94 -4.08
C CYS A 110 1.81 -3.51 -4.23
N ASP A 111 0.94 -4.48 -4.54
CA ASP A 111 -0.51 -4.31 -4.66
C ASP A 111 -1.25 -5.04 -3.54
N PHE A 112 -2.08 -4.33 -2.80
CA PHE A 112 -2.94 -4.88 -1.74
C PHE A 112 -4.40 -4.62 -2.08
N TYR A 113 -5.21 -5.66 -2.10
CA TYR A 113 -6.64 -5.57 -2.40
C TYR A 113 -7.48 -5.43 -1.11
N GLN A 114 -8.79 -5.24 -1.26
CA GLN A 114 -9.71 -5.10 -0.13
C GLN A 114 -9.74 -6.36 0.74
N ASN A 115 -10.04 -6.17 2.03
CA ASN A 115 -10.14 -7.22 3.05
C ASN A 115 -8.86 -8.05 3.23
N VAL A 116 -7.72 -7.54 2.80
CA VAL A 116 -6.42 -8.18 3.06
C VAL A 116 -6.02 -7.93 4.50
N THR A 117 -5.61 -8.98 5.21
CA THR A 117 -5.06 -8.88 6.56
C THR A 117 -3.63 -9.40 6.58
N ILE A 118 -2.69 -8.51 6.83
CA ILE A 118 -1.28 -8.87 7.02
C ILE A 118 -0.88 -8.42 8.42
N GLY A 119 -0.30 -9.31 9.23
CA GLY A 119 0.05 -8.90 10.57
C GLY A 119 0.72 -9.94 11.44
N TYR A 120 0.60 -9.65 12.72
CA TYR A 120 1.21 -10.49 13.74
C TYR A 120 0.70 -11.92 13.72
N GLY A 121 1.62 -12.83 13.93
CA GLY A 121 1.37 -14.22 14.18
C GLY A 121 2.53 -14.80 14.97
N ARG A 122 2.80 -16.08 14.84
CA ARG A 122 3.89 -16.73 15.56
C ARG A 122 5.24 -16.06 15.19
N GLY A 123 5.92 -15.52 16.19
CA GLY A 123 7.26 -14.95 16.08
C GLY A 123 7.35 -13.49 15.64
N GLY A 124 6.27 -12.85 15.17
CA GLY A 124 6.31 -11.43 14.80
C GLY A 124 5.48 -11.07 13.57
N LYS A 125 5.94 -10.08 12.82
CA LYS A 125 5.33 -9.55 11.60
C LYS A 125 6.04 -10.10 10.35
N PRO A 126 5.32 -10.20 9.21
CA PRO A 126 5.93 -10.61 7.95
C PRO A 126 6.79 -9.50 7.31
N THR A 127 7.70 -9.93 6.44
CA THR A 127 8.41 -9.08 5.48
C THR A 127 7.88 -9.37 4.08
N ILE A 128 7.65 -8.32 3.28
CA ILE A 128 7.11 -8.41 1.93
C ILE A 128 8.16 -7.94 0.93
N GLY A 129 8.47 -8.76 -0.06
CA GLY A 129 9.39 -8.45 -1.15
C GLY A 129 8.83 -7.47 -2.19
N ASN A 130 9.49 -7.40 -3.35
CA ASN A 130 9.12 -6.51 -4.44
C ASN A 130 8.05 -7.13 -5.36
N ASN A 131 7.25 -6.30 -6.01
CA ASN A 131 6.24 -6.70 -7.01
C ASN A 131 5.22 -7.72 -6.50
N VAL A 132 4.97 -7.73 -5.18
CA VAL A 132 4.04 -8.67 -4.55
C VAL A 132 2.60 -8.21 -4.75
N LYS A 133 1.71 -9.15 -5.11
CA LYS A 133 0.27 -8.91 -5.23
C LYS A 133 -0.50 -9.79 -4.27
N ILE A 134 -1.26 -9.17 -3.37
CA ILE A 134 -2.07 -9.89 -2.38
C ILE A 134 -3.54 -9.58 -2.64
N TYR A 135 -4.25 -10.59 -3.15
CA TYR A 135 -5.63 -10.44 -3.58
C TYR A 135 -6.61 -10.49 -2.41
N SER A 136 -7.86 -10.09 -2.70
CA SER A 136 -8.90 -9.83 -1.71
C SER A 136 -9.13 -10.98 -0.72
N GLY A 137 -9.32 -10.62 0.55
CA GLY A 137 -9.59 -11.58 1.62
C GLY A 137 -8.42 -12.45 2.04
N ALA A 138 -7.24 -12.26 1.45
CA ALA A 138 -6.07 -13.05 1.84
C ALA A 138 -5.54 -12.65 3.23
N VAL A 139 -5.05 -13.63 3.98
CA VAL A 139 -4.43 -13.46 5.30
C VAL A 139 -2.98 -13.90 5.24
N VAL A 140 -2.08 -13.03 5.71
CA VAL A 140 -0.63 -13.33 5.84
C VAL A 140 -0.23 -13.06 7.27
N ALA A 141 0.16 -14.09 8.02
CA ALA A 141 0.38 -13.96 9.45
C ALA A 141 1.66 -14.66 9.94
N GLY A 142 2.42 -13.96 10.77
CA GLY A 142 3.63 -14.47 11.42
C GLY A 142 4.91 -13.81 10.96
N LYS A 143 6.02 -14.17 11.60
CA LYS A 143 7.36 -13.77 11.16
C LYS A 143 7.79 -14.63 9.98
N ILE A 144 7.24 -14.32 8.81
CA ILE A 144 7.47 -15.04 7.56
C ILE A 144 7.99 -14.08 6.48
N HIS A 145 8.65 -14.64 5.50
CA HIS A 145 9.17 -13.91 4.34
C HIS A 145 8.36 -14.24 3.09
N ILE A 146 7.80 -13.21 2.47
CA ILE A 146 7.17 -13.29 1.15
C ILE A 146 8.18 -12.75 0.14
N GLY A 147 8.66 -13.62 -0.74
CA GLY A 147 9.67 -13.27 -1.74
C GLY A 147 9.18 -12.31 -2.82
N ASP A 148 10.05 -11.97 -3.75
CA ASP A 148 9.74 -11.07 -4.87
C ASP A 148 8.80 -11.73 -5.90
N ASN A 149 8.01 -10.92 -6.59
CA ASN A 149 7.10 -11.34 -7.68
C ASN A 149 6.03 -12.38 -7.22
N VAL A 150 5.74 -12.46 -5.93
CA VAL A 150 4.75 -13.40 -5.39
C VAL A 150 3.34 -12.90 -5.66
N ARG A 151 2.44 -13.83 -6.01
CA ARG A 151 1.00 -13.60 -6.08
C ARG A 151 0.28 -14.49 -5.07
N ILE A 152 -0.42 -13.87 -4.13
CA ILE A 152 -1.25 -14.56 -3.13
C ILE A 152 -2.70 -14.46 -3.57
N ALA A 153 -3.30 -15.58 -3.94
CA ALA A 153 -4.67 -15.62 -4.44
C ALA A 153 -5.69 -15.21 -3.37
N ALA A 154 -6.87 -14.82 -3.83
CA ALA A 154 -7.96 -14.40 -2.95
C ALA A 154 -8.31 -15.49 -1.90
N ASN A 155 -8.65 -15.04 -0.68
CA ASN A 155 -9.05 -15.90 0.45
C ASN A 155 -8.00 -16.95 0.88
N SER A 156 -6.73 -16.74 0.52
CA SER A 156 -5.64 -17.63 0.93
C SER A 156 -5.12 -17.28 2.32
N VAL A 157 -4.69 -18.30 3.07
CA VAL A 157 -4.10 -18.13 4.41
C VAL A 157 -2.66 -18.58 4.41
N VAL A 158 -1.73 -17.61 4.41
CA VAL A 158 -0.28 -17.82 4.34
C VAL A 158 0.32 -17.73 5.75
N ARG A 159 0.99 -18.80 6.18
CA ARG A 159 1.61 -18.91 7.51
C ARG A 159 3.05 -19.42 7.47
N HIS A 160 3.61 -19.55 6.28
CA HIS A 160 4.97 -20.01 6.01
C HIS A 160 5.63 -19.12 4.98
N ASP A 161 6.95 -19.18 4.91
CA ASP A 161 7.71 -18.47 3.89
C ASP A 161 7.26 -18.86 2.48
N VAL A 162 7.26 -17.88 1.58
CA VAL A 162 6.90 -18.06 0.18
C VAL A 162 8.10 -17.67 -0.67
N PRO A 163 8.65 -18.57 -1.49
CA PRO A 163 9.76 -18.26 -2.37
C PRO A 163 9.36 -17.25 -3.45
N SER A 164 10.35 -16.53 -3.98
CA SER A 164 10.12 -15.59 -5.08
C SER A 164 9.52 -16.27 -6.31
N ASN A 165 8.87 -15.49 -7.17
CA ASN A 165 8.26 -15.93 -8.43
C ASN A 165 7.17 -17.00 -8.25
N SER A 166 6.42 -16.94 -7.16
CA SER A 166 5.45 -17.98 -6.81
C SER A 166 4.00 -17.48 -6.87
N LEU A 167 3.11 -18.37 -7.28
CA LEU A 167 1.66 -18.26 -7.06
C LEU A 167 1.28 -19.19 -5.92
N VAL A 168 0.62 -18.63 -4.90
CA VAL A 168 0.11 -19.39 -3.74
C VAL A 168 -1.39 -19.22 -3.60
N TYR A 169 -2.08 -20.31 -3.25
CA TYR A 169 -3.51 -20.27 -2.93
C TYR A 169 -3.90 -21.31 -1.89
N GLY A 170 -5.07 -21.11 -1.29
CA GLY A 170 -5.71 -22.09 -0.37
C GLY A 170 -5.63 -21.70 1.09
N ASN A 171 -6.28 -22.52 1.92
CA ASN A 171 -6.26 -22.41 3.38
C ASN A 171 -6.10 -23.80 4.01
N PRO A 172 -4.89 -24.17 4.48
CA PRO A 172 -3.65 -23.40 4.42
C PRO A 172 -3.13 -23.22 2.98
N ALA A 173 -2.44 -22.10 2.74
CA ALA A 173 -1.93 -21.80 1.40
C ALA A 173 -0.73 -22.67 1.03
N VAL A 174 -0.71 -23.12 -0.23
CA VAL A 174 0.37 -23.90 -0.82
C VAL A 174 0.88 -23.22 -2.09
N VAL A 175 2.16 -23.45 -2.41
CA VAL A 175 2.75 -22.99 -3.68
C VAL A 175 2.22 -23.90 -4.80
N VAL A 176 1.62 -23.30 -5.82
CA VAL A 176 1.01 -24.03 -6.94
C VAL A 176 1.71 -23.85 -8.26
N LYS A 177 2.42 -22.73 -8.41
CA LYS A 177 3.07 -22.42 -9.68
C LYS A 177 4.28 -21.53 -9.43
N ASP A 178 5.38 -21.85 -10.10
CA ASP A 178 6.46 -20.93 -10.37
C ASP A 178 6.02 -20.03 -11.54
N ILE A 179 6.12 -18.71 -11.35
CA ILE A 179 5.70 -17.68 -12.33
C ILE A 179 6.90 -16.89 -12.87
N SER A 180 8.12 -17.53 -12.74
CA SER A 180 9.35 -16.97 -13.30
C SER A 180 9.29 -16.79 -14.82
#